data_b634cfd20809e1d1a5e98da2e1663a41
#
_entry.id   b634cfd20809e1d1a5e98da2e1663a41
#
_cell.length_a   1.000
_cell.length_b   1.000
_cell.length_c   1.000
_cell.angle_alpha   90.00
_cell.angle_beta   90.00
_cell.angle_gamma   90.00
#
_symmetry.space_group_name_H-M   'P 1'
#
loop_
_entity.id
_entity.type
_entity.pdbx_description
1 polymer ?
#
loop_
_entity_poly.entity_id
_entity_poly.type
_entity_poly.pdbx_seq_one_letter_code
_entity_poly.pdbx_strand_id
1 'polypeptide(L)'
;MKGRIMGVSVSAPVDKEILFRTAEKGDIVRLKEIVEYTGTNLDQRDEEGNDVLHYGALSNHRPTLEYLVERCSFSPLRGNCRGITPYDIAYREKKEVTLEYFREVAGFSYEEGYHNPVERGFFPDPSLIRVGEDYYMVNSSFHFFPCIPISHSRDLVHWKVIGHAITRPEWAELDDKEGGRGYWAPDISY
;
A
#
# COMPACT_ATOMS: atom_id res chain seq x y z
N MET A 1 13.21 -2.29 53.82
CA MET A 1 14.11 -2.37 52.66
C MET A 1 13.34 -1.83 51.48
N LYS A 2 13.67 -0.61 51.01
CA LYS A 2 13.04 -0.01 49.80
C LYS A 2 13.86 -0.44 48.60
N GLY A 3 13.29 -1.28 47.74
CA GLY A 3 13.88 -1.70 46.47
C GLY A 3 14.02 -0.48 45.55
N ARG A 4 15.24 -0.16 45.19
CA ARG A 4 15.62 0.88 44.25
C ARG A 4 15.34 0.30 42.87
N ILE A 5 14.28 0.74 42.20
CA ILE A 5 14.07 0.49 40.76
C ILE A 5 15.16 1.28 40.07
N MET A 6 16.09 0.56 39.42
CA MET A 6 17.09 1.22 38.57
C MET A 6 16.36 2.00 37.48
N GLY A 7 16.48 3.31 37.52
CA GLY A 7 15.96 4.19 36.49
C GLY A 7 16.65 3.89 35.16
N VAL A 8 15.91 3.40 34.18
CA VAL A 8 16.34 3.37 32.80
C VAL A 8 16.59 4.82 32.39
N SER A 9 17.84 5.16 32.11
CA SER A 9 18.17 6.49 31.57
C SER A 9 17.57 6.58 30.17
N VAL A 10 16.49 7.32 30.04
CA VAL A 10 15.86 7.60 28.75
C VAL A 10 16.83 8.51 28.00
N SER A 11 17.42 8.02 26.93
CA SER A 11 18.25 8.81 26.03
C SER A 11 17.37 9.83 25.28
N ALA A 12 17.93 10.97 24.88
CA ALA A 12 17.19 11.95 24.09
C ALA A 12 16.73 11.37 22.75
N PRO A 13 15.58 11.85 22.21
CA PRO A 13 15.14 11.48 20.86
C PRO A 13 16.24 11.71 19.83
N VAL A 14 16.38 10.79 18.88
CA VAL A 14 17.36 10.90 17.80
C VAL A 14 16.77 11.63 16.60
N ASP A 15 17.65 12.24 15.81
CA ASP A 15 17.29 12.85 14.53
C ASP A 15 16.75 11.79 13.54
N LYS A 16 15.83 12.21 12.66
CA LYS A 16 15.23 11.34 11.61
C LYS A 16 16.31 10.70 10.72
N GLU A 17 17.39 11.42 10.43
CA GLU A 17 18.49 10.90 9.60
C GLU A 17 19.20 9.71 10.28
N ILE A 18 19.38 9.76 11.60
CA ILE A 18 19.95 8.66 12.37
C ILE A 18 18.99 7.46 12.36
N LEU A 19 17.69 7.69 12.55
CA LEU A 19 16.68 6.64 12.49
C LEU A 19 16.68 5.94 11.13
N PHE A 20 16.61 6.72 10.05
CA PHE A 20 16.53 6.20 8.68
C PHE A 20 17.81 5.43 8.29
N ARG A 21 18.96 6.00 8.58
CA ARG A 21 20.25 5.34 8.34
C ARG A 21 20.42 4.05 9.14
N THR A 22 19.91 4.00 10.36
CA THR A 22 19.92 2.80 11.20
C THR A 22 19.06 1.70 10.58
N ALA A 23 17.87 2.05 10.09
CA ALA A 23 16.98 1.12 9.39
C ALA A 23 17.60 0.64 8.06
N GLU A 24 18.17 1.53 7.26
CA GLU A 24 18.83 1.21 5.99
C GLU A 24 20.01 0.22 6.15
N LYS A 25 20.75 0.37 7.23
CA LYS A 25 21.86 -0.56 7.55
C LYS A 25 21.42 -1.90 8.10
N GLY A 26 20.14 -2.04 8.46
CA GLY A 26 19.64 -3.24 9.12
C GLY A 26 20.12 -3.42 10.56
N ASP A 27 20.55 -2.36 11.23
CA ASP A 27 21.04 -2.41 12.61
C ASP A 27 19.85 -2.53 13.59
N ILE A 28 19.33 -3.75 13.71
CA ILE A 28 18.17 -4.06 14.55
C ILE A 28 18.41 -3.75 16.03
N VAL A 29 19.63 -3.91 16.52
CA VAL A 29 19.95 -3.65 17.92
C VAL A 29 19.79 -2.16 18.20
N ARG A 30 20.43 -1.34 17.38
CA ARG A 30 20.36 0.12 17.51
C ARG A 30 18.95 0.65 17.23
N LEU A 31 18.24 0.05 16.28
CA LEU A 31 16.86 0.42 15.98
C LEU A 31 15.93 0.20 17.18
N LYS A 32 16.04 -0.95 17.85
CA LYS A 32 15.29 -1.24 19.08
C LYS A 32 15.63 -0.26 20.19
N GLU A 33 16.91 0.04 20.40
CA GLU A 33 17.32 1.05 21.39
C GLU A 33 16.67 2.42 21.12
N ILE A 34 16.66 2.86 19.86
CA ILE A 34 16.02 4.13 19.48
C ILE A 34 14.53 4.09 19.81
N VAL A 35 13.82 3.04 19.38
CA VAL A 35 12.38 2.92 19.57
C VAL A 35 12.00 2.83 21.05
N GLU A 36 12.71 2.01 21.82
CA GLU A 36 12.32 1.64 23.17
C GLU A 36 12.79 2.64 24.24
N TYR A 37 13.91 3.32 24.01
CA TYR A 37 14.57 4.09 25.08
C TYR A 37 14.77 5.58 24.80
N THR A 38 14.50 6.06 23.57
CA THR A 38 14.72 7.48 23.26
C THR A 38 13.44 8.30 23.13
N GLY A 39 12.28 7.66 23.02
CA GLY A 39 11.01 8.36 22.73
C GLY A 39 10.98 9.03 21.34
N THR A 40 11.82 8.55 20.41
CA THR A 40 11.84 9.07 19.04
C THR A 40 10.51 8.81 18.34
N ASN A 41 9.94 9.84 17.73
CA ASN A 41 8.76 9.68 16.88
C ASN A 41 9.13 8.87 15.62
N LEU A 42 8.48 7.75 15.41
CA LEU A 42 8.70 6.87 14.25
C LEU A 42 7.93 7.31 13.00
N ASP A 43 6.87 8.12 13.15
CA ASP A 43 6.07 8.63 12.01
C ASP A 43 6.74 9.78 11.27
N GLN A 44 8.05 10.00 11.52
CA GLN A 44 8.83 10.99 10.78
C GLN A 44 8.93 10.58 9.31
N ARG A 45 8.93 11.61 8.45
CA ARG A 45 9.08 11.44 7.01
C ARG A 45 10.15 12.40 6.49
N ASP A 46 10.82 11.99 5.42
CA ASP A 46 11.70 12.87 4.67
C ASP A 46 10.91 13.82 3.74
N GLU A 47 11.61 14.58 2.93
CA GLU A 47 11.01 15.56 2.00
C GLU A 47 10.22 14.90 0.87
N GLU A 48 10.51 13.64 0.55
CA GLU A 48 9.80 12.83 -0.44
C GLU A 48 8.63 12.05 0.18
N GLY A 49 8.45 12.13 1.50
CA GLY A 49 7.43 11.41 2.25
C GLY A 49 7.80 9.96 2.59
N ASN A 50 9.08 9.58 2.44
CA ASN A 50 9.53 8.26 2.86
C ASN A 50 9.54 8.16 4.39
N ASP A 51 9.04 7.06 4.91
CA ASP A 51 9.13 6.70 6.32
C ASP A 51 10.30 5.73 6.60
N VAL A 52 10.44 5.32 7.84
CA VAL A 52 11.53 4.43 8.26
C VAL A 52 11.51 3.07 7.56
N LEU A 53 10.34 2.57 7.11
CA LEU A 53 10.27 1.29 6.38
C LEU A 53 10.73 1.43 4.93
N HIS A 54 10.59 2.59 4.30
CA HIS A 54 11.18 2.85 2.97
C HIS A 54 12.70 2.66 3.00
N TYR A 55 13.36 3.17 4.03
CA TYR A 55 14.80 2.97 4.26
C TYR A 55 15.12 1.54 4.71
N GLY A 56 14.31 0.97 5.60
CA GLY A 56 14.44 -0.43 6.04
C GLY A 56 14.38 -1.42 4.88
N ALA A 57 13.61 -1.12 3.84
CA ALA A 57 13.51 -1.95 2.64
C ALA A 57 14.85 -2.13 1.91
N LEU A 58 15.76 -1.17 2.02
CA LEU A 58 17.10 -1.23 1.45
C LEU A 58 18.06 -2.14 2.23
N SER A 59 17.76 -2.41 3.49
CA SER A 59 18.63 -3.18 4.38
C SER A 59 18.83 -4.63 3.95
N ASN A 60 17.82 -5.22 3.29
CA ASN A 60 17.77 -6.64 2.97
C ASN A 60 17.96 -7.54 4.21
N HIS A 61 17.53 -7.07 5.38
CA HIS A 61 17.71 -7.70 6.68
C HIS A 61 16.37 -8.02 7.35
N ARG A 62 15.95 -9.28 7.24
CA ARG A 62 14.63 -9.75 7.69
C ARG A 62 14.27 -9.33 9.13
N PRO A 63 15.13 -9.47 10.16
CA PRO A 63 14.76 -9.08 11.52
C PRO A 63 14.43 -7.60 11.69
N THR A 64 15.04 -6.71 10.91
CA THR A 64 14.72 -5.28 10.90
C THR A 64 13.35 -5.04 10.30
N LEU A 65 13.02 -5.73 9.22
CA LEU A 65 11.73 -5.61 8.55
C LEU A 65 10.59 -6.14 9.42
N GLU A 66 10.76 -7.32 10.02
CA GLU A 66 9.81 -7.90 10.97
C GLU A 66 9.52 -6.95 12.13
N TYR A 67 10.56 -6.35 12.69
CA TYR A 67 10.39 -5.39 13.77
C TYR A 67 9.60 -4.14 13.34
N LEU A 68 9.91 -3.56 12.19
CA LEU A 68 9.22 -2.38 11.68
C LEU A 68 7.76 -2.69 11.29
N VAL A 69 7.49 -3.83 10.67
CA VAL A 69 6.14 -4.19 10.23
C VAL A 69 5.30 -4.70 11.38
N GLU A 70 5.78 -5.69 12.14
CA GLU A 70 4.95 -6.40 13.11
C GLU A 70 4.88 -5.68 14.46
N ARG A 71 5.95 -5.01 14.89
CA ARG A 71 6.01 -4.32 16.18
C ARG A 71 5.72 -2.84 16.08
N CYS A 72 6.14 -2.20 14.98
CA CYS A 72 5.95 -0.77 14.77
C CYS A 72 4.78 -0.45 13.83
N SER A 73 4.13 -1.47 13.26
CA SER A 73 2.92 -1.36 12.41
C SER A 73 3.12 -0.55 11.13
N PHE A 74 4.31 -0.56 10.56
CA PHE A 74 4.54 0.02 9.23
C PHE A 74 4.05 -0.92 8.14
N SER A 75 3.47 -0.36 7.07
CA SER A 75 2.98 -1.14 5.94
C SER A 75 3.97 -1.12 4.77
N PRO A 76 4.34 -2.29 4.21
CA PRO A 76 5.18 -2.36 3.02
C PRO A 76 4.53 -1.77 1.76
N LEU A 77 3.21 -1.50 1.81
CA LEU A 77 2.42 -0.94 0.70
C LEU A 77 2.05 0.54 0.88
N ARG A 78 2.51 1.17 1.95
CA ARG A 78 2.25 2.60 2.19
C ARG A 78 3.18 3.44 1.33
N GLY A 79 2.62 4.13 0.33
CA GLY A 79 3.39 4.99 -0.57
C GLY A 79 3.88 6.29 0.07
N ASN A 80 5.00 6.81 -0.43
CA ASN A 80 5.49 8.15 -0.19
C ASN A 80 4.68 9.20 -0.98
N CYS A 81 5.11 10.47 -1.03
CA CYS A 81 4.41 11.54 -1.76
C CYS A 81 4.26 11.28 -3.27
N ARG A 82 5.08 10.39 -3.85
CA ARG A 82 5.02 9.96 -5.25
C ARG A 82 4.31 8.62 -5.43
N GLY A 83 3.74 8.05 -4.39
CA GLY A 83 3.10 6.74 -4.40
C GLY A 83 4.08 5.56 -4.41
N ILE A 84 5.40 5.80 -4.29
CA ILE A 84 6.40 4.75 -4.24
C ILE A 84 6.34 4.09 -2.87
N THR A 85 6.22 2.77 -2.83
CA THR A 85 6.13 1.99 -1.59
C THR A 85 7.49 1.41 -1.18
N PRO A 86 7.66 0.98 0.09
CA PRO A 86 8.81 0.18 0.49
C PRO A 86 9.02 -1.07 -0.39
N TYR A 87 7.92 -1.70 -0.82
CA TYR A 87 7.97 -2.83 -1.75
C TYR A 87 8.57 -2.44 -3.11
N ASP A 88 8.14 -1.30 -3.69
CA ASP A 88 8.67 -0.82 -4.97
C ASP A 88 10.17 -0.51 -4.88
N ILE A 89 10.62 0.05 -3.76
CA ILE A 89 12.05 0.29 -3.50
C ILE A 89 12.82 -1.03 -3.48
N ALA A 90 12.33 -2.02 -2.71
CA ALA A 90 12.96 -3.33 -2.63
C ALA A 90 13.02 -4.01 -4.00
N TYR A 91 11.96 -3.91 -4.79
CA TYR A 91 11.90 -4.47 -6.14
C TYR A 91 12.93 -3.83 -7.08
N ARG A 92 12.97 -2.51 -7.12
CA ARG A 92 13.93 -1.76 -7.96
C ARG A 92 15.39 -2.03 -7.57
N GLU A 93 15.65 -2.11 -6.28
CA GLU A 93 17.00 -2.33 -5.73
C GLU A 93 17.35 -3.83 -5.56
N LYS A 94 16.50 -4.73 -6.07
CA LYS A 94 16.70 -6.20 -6.08
C LYS A 94 17.03 -6.77 -4.70
N LYS A 95 16.28 -6.36 -3.68
CA LYS A 95 16.44 -6.80 -2.29
C LYS A 95 15.65 -8.08 -2.04
N GLU A 96 16.21 -9.20 -2.40
CA GLU A 96 15.57 -10.53 -2.40
C GLU A 96 14.91 -10.90 -1.05
N VAL A 97 15.65 -10.77 0.07
CA VAL A 97 15.13 -11.08 1.41
C VAL A 97 13.99 -10.16 1.80
N THR A 98 14.09 -8.88 1.45
CA THR A 98 13.02 -7.90 1.70
C THR A 98 11.77 -8.23 0.90
N LEU A 99 11.93 -8.57 -0.39
CA LEU A 99 10.83 -8.92 -1.27
C LEU A 99 10.11 -10.19 -0.80
N GLU A 100 10.86 -11.22 -0.41
CA GLU A 100 10.29 -12.45 0.13
C GLU A 100 9.43 -12.17 1.36
N TYR A 101 9.97 -11.44 2.33
CA TYR A 101 9.23 -11.08 3.54
C TYR A 101 8.01 -10.20 3.26
N PHE A 102 8.14 -9.18 2.39
CA PHE A 102 7.02 -8.31 2.06
C PHE A 102 5.89 -9.05 1.34
N ARG A 103 6.21 -10.04 0.52
CA ARG A 103 5.20 -10.93 -0.10
C ARG A 103 4.44 -11.74 0.94
N GLU A 104 5.15 -12.29 1.92
CA GLU A 104 4.54 -13.07 3.01
C GLU A 104 3.53 -12.21 3.80
N VAL A 105 3.93 -11.01 4.23
CA VAL A 105 3.08 -10.16 5.09
C VAL A 105 1.98 -9.42 4.34
N ALA A 106 2.19 -9.11 3.07
CA ALA A 106 1.20 -8.44 2.23
C ALA A 106 0.22 -9.43 1.57
N GLY A 107 0.46 -10.74 1.71
CA GLY A 107 -0.38 -11.78 1.12
C GLY A 107 -0.22 -11.89 -0.41
N PHE A 108 0.88 -11.39 -0.97
CA PHE A 108 1.17 -11.52 -2.39
C PHE A 108 1.87 -12.84 -2.68
N SER A 109 1.23 -13.71 -3.41
CA SER A 109 1.91 -14.83 -4.07
C SER A 109 2.39 -14.37 -5.45
N TYR A 110 3.56 -13.76 -5.51
CA TYR A 110 4.22 -13.45 -6.78
C TYR A 110 4.97 -14.69 -7.28
N GLU A 111 4.29 -15.80 -7.44
CA GLU A 111 4.97 -16.96 -8.01
C GLU A 111 5.34 -16.76 -9.47
N GLU A 112 4.71 -15.86 -10.20
CA GLU A 112 5.08 -15.57 -11.61
C GLU A 112 4.34 -14.31 -12.11
N GLY A 113 4.66 -13.10 -11.73
CA GLY A 113 4.10 -11.90 -12.34
C GLY A 113 2.57 -11.94 -12.51
N TYR A 114 1.96 -10.85 -12.91
CA TYR A 114 0.55 -10.90 -13.30
C TYR A 114 0.41 -11.34 -14.77
N HIS A 115 -0.68 -12.03 -15.07
CA HIS A 115 -1.03 -12.39 -16.43
C HIS A 115 -2.14 -11.46 -16.95
N ASN A 116 -1.93 -10.90 -18.13
CA ASN A 116 -2.99 -10.17 -18.81
C ASN A 116 -4.02 -11.11 -19.46
N PRO A 117 -5.30 -10.74 -19.45
CA PRO A 117 -5.89 -9.60 -18.75
C PRO A 117 -6.01 -9.86 -17.25
N VAL A 118 -5.69 -8.84 -16.42
CA VAL A 118 -5.85 -8.90 -14.95
C VAL A 118 -7.32 -8.95 -14.56
N GLU A 119 -8.19 -8.35 -15.37
CA GLU A 119 -9.65 -8.45 -15.23
C GLU A 119 -10.22 -9.09 -16.49
N ARG A 120 -10.91 -10.23 -16.30
CA ARG A 120 -11.52 -10.98 -17.41
C ARG A 120 -13.00 -10.65 -17.53
N GLY A 121 -13.43 -10.35 -18.75
CA GLY A 121 -14.84 -10.05 -19.02
C GLY A 121 -15.01 -8.74 -19.79
N PHE A 122 -16.13 -8.07 -19.54
CA PHE A 122 -16.49 -6.83 -20.20
C PHE A 122 -16.23 -5.63 -19.28
N PHE A 123 -15.01 -5.11 -19.32
CA PHE A 123 -14.52 -3.97 -18.53
C PHE A 123 -13.86 -2.92 -19.41
N PRO A 124 -14.58 -2.35 -20.41
CA PRO A 124 -14.01 -1.35 -21.32
C PRO A 124 -13.89 0.02 -20.66
N ASP A 125 -13.06 0.89 -21.28
CA ASP A 125 -12.88 2.29 -20.93
C ASP A 125 -12.64 2.53 -19.42
N PRO A 126 -11.60 1.93 -18.84
CA PRO A 126 -11.37 2.05 -17.40
C PRO A 126 -10.94 3.47 -17.01
N SER A 127 -11.58 4.04 -15.99
CA SER A 127 -11.07 5.19 -15.23
C SER A 127 -10.73 4.72 -13.82
N LEU A 128 -9.57 5.15 -13.32
CA LEU A 128 -8.97 4.59 -12.13
C LEU A 128 -8.50 5.70 -11.18
N ILE A 129 -8.76 5.52 -9.87
CA ILE A 129 -8.28 6.39 -8.82
C ILE A 129 -7.67 5.61 -7.66
N ARG A 130 -6.66 6.18 -7.02
CA ARG A 130 -6.11 5.68 -5.77
C ARG A 130 -6.55 6.55 -4.60
N VAL A 131 -7.05 5.91 -3.54
CA VAL A 131 -7.41 6.56 -2.27
C VAL A 131 -6.70 5.81 -1.14
N GLY A 132 -5.63 6.39 -0.61
CA GLY A 132 -4.80 5.72 0.38
C GLY A 132 -4.10 4.48 -0.18
N GLU A 133 -4.40 3.31 0.37
CA GLU A 133 -3.86 2.02 -0.06
C GLU A 133 -4.79 1.28 -1.04
N ASP A 134 -5.94 1.86 -1.34
CA ASP A 134 -6.98 1.24 -2.14
C ASP A 134 -7.04 1.86 -3.54
N TYR A 135 -7.31 1.02 -4.53
CA TYR A 135 -7.54 1.42 -5.92
C TYR A 135 -9.00 1.14 -6.27
N TYR A 136 -9.62 2.10 -6.92
CA TYR A 136 -10.97 1.98 -7.42
C TYR A 136 -10.99 2.20 -8.92
N MET A 137 -11.78 1.40 -9.62
CA MET A 137 -11.91 1.47 -11.06
C MET A 137 -13.39 1.45 -11.43
N VAL A 138 -13.74 2.29 -12.38
CA VAL A 138 -15.06 2.27 -13.03
C VAL A 138 -14.89 1.97 -14.51
N ASN A 139 -15.88 1.30 -15.09
CA ASN A 139 -15.86 0.90 -16.49
C ASN A 139 -17.17 1.24 -17.20
N SER A 140 -17.12 1.37 -18.52
CA SER A 140 -18.32 1.46 -19.34
C SER A 140 -19.20 0.24 -19.17
N SER A 141 -20.50 0.44 -19.10
CA SER A 141 -21.49 -0.65 -19.09
C SER A 141 -22.40 -0.65 -20.31
N PHE A 142 -22.29 0.38 -21.16
CA PHE A 142 -23.17 0.57 -22.31
C PHE A 142 -24.64 0.44 -21.91
N HIS A 143 -25.37 -0.50 -22.50
CA HIS A 143 -26.77 -0.79 -22.17
C HIS A 143 -26.97 -1.90 -21.14
N PHE A 144 -25.88 -2.41 -20.55
CA PHE A 144 -25.98 -3.43 -19.51
C PHE A 144 -26.34 -2.83 -18.17
N PHE A 145 -27.27 -3.47 -17.47
CA PHE A 145 -27.70 -3.11 -16.13
C PHE A 145 -27.30 -4.20 -15.11
N PRO A 146 -26.85 -3.84 -13.90
CA PRO A 146 -26.65 -2.49 -13.34
C PRO A 146 -25.52 -1.75 -14.04
N CYS A 147 -25.61 -0.37 -14.06
CA CYS A 147 -24.70 0.42 -14.88
C CYS A 147 -23.47 0.88 -14.11
N ILE A 148 -22.36 0.98 -14.84
CA ILE A 148 -21.06 1.48 -14.35
C ILE A 148 -20.59 0.64 -13.17
N PRO A 149 -19.98 -0.54 -13.42
CA PRO A 149 -19.40 -1.35 -12.36
C PRO A 149 -18.27 -0.58 -11.66
N ILE A 150 -18.21 -0.75 -10.34
CA ILE A 150 -17.18 -0.20 -9.48
C ILE A 150 -16.37 -1.37 -8.95
N SER A 151 -15.11 -1.43 -9.32
CA SER A 151 -14.16 -2.45 -8.88
C SER A 151 -13.16 -1.87 -7.87
N HIS A 152 -12.71 -2.70 -6.97
CA HIS A 152 -11.72 -2.37 -5.94
C HIS A 152 -10.56 -3.34 -6.01
N SER A 153 -9.35 -2.82 -5.79
CA SER A 153 -8.12 -3.59 -5.66
C SER A 153 -7.18 -2.93 -4.66
N ARG A 154 -6.23 -3.70 -4.13
CA ARG A 154 -5.09 -3.20 -3.35
C ARG A 154 -3.75 -3.36 -4.06
N ASP A 155 -3.72 -4.05 -5.20
CA ASP A 155 -2.49 -4.42 -5.89
C ASP A 155 -2.54 -4.20 -7.40
N LEU A 156 -3.66 -3.68 -7.93
CA LEU A 156 -3.91 -3.49 -9.36
C LEU A 156 -3.98 -4.78 -10.19
N VAL A 157 -3.88 -5.94 -9.53
CA VAL A 157 -3.90 -7.27 -10.17
C VAL A 157 -5.17 -8.01 -9.80
N HIS A 158 -5.53 -8.01 -8.52
CA HIS A 158 -6.72 -8.70 -8.01
C HIS A 158 -7.85 -7.71 -7.80
N TRP A 159 -8.77 -7.70 -8.75
CA TRP A 159 -9.93 -6.81 -8.75
C TRP A 159 -11.18 -7.53 -8.26
N LYS A 160 -12.02 -6.80 -7.58
CA LYS A 160 -13.34 -7.27 -7.13
C LYS A 160 -14.38 -6.20 -7.41
N VAL A 161 -15.42 -6.54 -8.17
CA VAL A 161 -16.59 -5.67 -8.31
C VAL A 161 -17.27 -5.55 -6.94
N ILE A 162 -17.34 -4.34 -6.42
CA ILE A 162 -17.92 -4.02 -5.11
C ILE A 162 -19.30 -3.39 -5.21
N GLY A 163 -19.69 -2.97 -6.39
CA GLY A 163 -20.98 -2.35 -6.64
C GLY A 163 -21.10 -1.77 -8.04
N HIS A 164 -22.11 -0.95 -8.22
CA HIS A 164 -22.39 -0.22 -9.46
C HIS A 164 -22.87 1.19 -9.13
N ALA A 165 -22.56 2.17 -9.97
CA ALA A 165 -22.98 3.55 -9.73
C ALA A 165 -24.50 3.73 -9.88
N ILE A 166 -25.13 2.98 -10.81
CA ILE A 166 -26.58 3.01 -11.03
C ILE A 166 -27.13 1.62 -10.79
N THR A 167 -27.92 1.46 -9.73
CA THR A 167 -28.46 0.19 -9.26
C THR A 167 -29.99 0.11 -9.34
N ARG A 168 -30.66 1.21 -9.73
CA ARG A 168 -32.10 1.27 -9.88
C ARG A 168 -32.48 1.44 -11.34
N PRO A 169 -33.32 0.57 -11.90
CA PRO A 169 -33.73 0.64 -13.31
C PRO A 169 -34.30 1.99 -13.73
N GLU A 170 -35.08 2.63 -12.85
CA GLU A 170 -35.70 3.92 -13.09
C GLU A 170 -34.68 5.07 -13.22
N TRP A 171 -33.42 4.85 -12.84
CA TRP A 171 -32.32 5.83 -13.00
C TRP A 171 -31.46 5.54 -14.22
N ALA A 172 -31.61 4.37 -14.81
CA ALA A 172 -30.71 3.91 -15.85
C ALA A 172 -31.05 4.48 -17.25
N GLU A 173 -32.28 4.96 -17.48
CA GLU A 173 -32.72 5.53 -18.77
C GLU A 173 -32.23 4.72 -19.99
N LEU A 174 -32.29 3.38 -19.91
CA LEU A 174 -31.78 2.48 -20.95
C LEU A 174 -32.85 2.05 -21.95
N ASP A 175 -34.12 2.41 -21.69
CA ASP A 175 -35.24 2.14 -22.58
C ASP A 175 -34.97 2.79 -23.94
N ASP A 176 -35.24 2.06 -25.00
CA ASP A 176 -35.02 2.49 -26.39
C ASP A 176 -33.59 2.73 -26.82
N LYS A 177 -32.57 2.29 -26.04
CA LYS A 177 -31.18 2.36 -26.48
C LYS A 177 -30.83 1.20 -27.40
N GLU A 178 -30.29 1.54 -28.56
CA GLU A 178 -29.69 0.56 -29.47
C GLU A 178 -28.43 -0.04 -28.86
N GLY A 179 -28.06 -1.24 -29.28
CA GLY A 179 -26.83 -1.90 -28.87
C GLY A 179 -25.59 -1.00 -29.07
N GLY A 180 -24.73 -0.93 -28.09
CA GLY A 180 -23.55 -0.08 -28.09
C GLY A 180 -23.78 1.36 -27.63
N ARG A 181 -25.02 1.73 -27.28
CA ARG A 181 -25.34 3.01 -26.62
C ARG A 181 -25.52 2.81 -25.13
N GLY A 182 -25.61 3.89 -24.37
CA GLY A 182 -25.80 3.87 -22.92
C GLY A 182 -24.69 4.58 -22.19
N TYR A 183 -24.15 3.98 -21.11
CA TYR A 183 -23.13 4.57 -20.25
C TYR A 183 -21.72 4.15 -20.68
N TRP A 184 -20.91 5.09 -21.13
CA TRP A 184 -19.53 4.84 -21.56
C TRP A 184 -18.56 5.89 -21.03
N ALA A 185 -17.29 5.50 -20.98
CA ALA A 185 -16.16 6.28 -20.50
C ALA A 185 -16.48 7.06 -19.22
N PRO A 186 -16.96 6.38 -18.16
CA PRO A 186 -17.15 7.05 -16.87
C PRO A 186 -15.82 7.55 -16.34
N ASP A 187 -15.85 8.64 -15.56
CA ASP A 187 -14.69 9.12 -14.86
C ASP A 187 -14.92 9.02 -13.35
N ILE A 188 -13.84 8.71 -12.61
CA ILE A 188 -13.85 8.63 -11.15
C ILE A 188 -12.85 9.60 -10.56
N SER A 189 -13.29 10.43 -9.63
CA SER A 189 -12.49 11.42 -8.90
C SER A 189 -12.81 11.37 -7.40
N TYR A 190 -11.87 11.89 -6.60
CA TYR A 190 -11.98 11.98 -5.13
C TYR A 190 -11.70 13.38 -4.66
#